data_7c02b5d4ccb6b8d5e996527780c3af9e
#
_entry.id   7c02b5d4ccb6b8d5e996527780c3af9e
#
_cell.length_a   1.000
_cell.length_b   1.000
_cell.length_c   1.000
_cell.angle_alpha   90.00
_cell.angle_beta   90.00
_cell.angle_gamma   90.00
#
_symmetry.space_group_name_H-M   'P 1'
#
loop_
_entity.id
_entity.type
_entity.pdbx_description
1 polymer ?
#
loop_
_entity_poly.entity_id
_entity_poly.type
_entity_poly.pdbx_seq_one_letter_code
_entity_poly.pdbx_strand_id
1 'polypeptide(L)'
;YLNFKNIVIGLVILSIGIIKKVFIADNLSIFSDEIFLINSNFNLLETWLGTFCFTFQIYFDFSGYIDMATGIAMMFNIKLPLNFNSPYKATGIIDFWQRWHITLTSFLTSYIYTPLLRSFKDLNFFKAMIATVIVFLIAGLWHGPSWLFVIFGAMHGFGLVVNHVYRRFSKFRL
;
A
#
# COMPACT_ATOMS: atom_id res chain seq x y z
N TYR A 1 -33.31 4.74 7.04
CA TYR A 1 -34.13 4.02 6.05
C TYR A 1 -33.31 2.87 5.47
N LEU A 2 -33.89 1.64 5.42
CA LEU A 2 -33.29 0.49 4.76
C LEU A 2 -33.29 0.69 3.25
N ASN A 3 -32.10 0.62 2.62
CA ASN A 3 -31.96 0.71 1.17
C ASN A 3 -31.56 -0.69 0.64
N PHE A 4 -32.55 -1.45 0.15
CA PHE A 4 -32.33 -2.80 -0.35
C PHE A 4 -31.29 -2.88 -1.48
N LYS A 5 -31.21 -1.87 -2.34
CA LYS A 5 -30.17 -1.80 -3.40
C LYS A 5 -28.78 -1.76 -2.78
N ASN A 6 -28.56 -0.92 -1.76
CA ASN A 6 -27.27 -0.83 -1.08
C ASN A 6 -26.94 -2.09 -0.27
N ILE A 7 -27.94 -2.77 0.28
CA ILE A 7 -27.76 -4.06 0.96
C ILE A 7 -27.27 -5.11 -0.03
N VAL A 8 -27.90 -5.24 -1.20
CA VAL A 8 -27.49 -6.20 -2.23
C VAL A 8 -26.09 -5.90 -2.75
N ILE A 9 -25.80 -4.63 -3.06
CA ILE A 9 -24.45 -4.22 -3.50
C ILE A 9 -23.42 -4.52 -2.39
N GLY A 10 -23.75 -4.20 -1.14
CA GLY A 10 -22.88 -4.45 0.01
C GLY A 10 -22.58 -5.94 0.20
N LEU A 11 -23.57 -6.82 0.05
CA LEU A 11 -23.38 -8.26 0.11
C LEU A 11 -22.46 -8.78 -1.01
N VAL A 12 -22.62 -8.28 -2.23
CA VAL A 12 -21.74 -8.64 -3.35
C VAL A 12 -20.29 -8.23 -3.07
N ILE A 13 -20.08 -6.98 -2.62
CA ILE A 13 -18.73 -6.48 -2.30
C ILE A 13 -18.12 -7.28 -1.13
N LEU A 14 -18.90 -7.56 -0.09
CA LEU A 14 -18.49 -8.40 1.05
C LEU A 14 -18.04 -9.79 0.58
N SER A 15 -18.83 -10.43 -0.29
CA SER A 15 -18.51 -11.75 -0.84
C SER A 15 -17.22 -11.74 -1.65
N ILE A 16 -17.00 -10.70 -2.46
CA ILE A 16 -15.73 -10.51 -3.20
C ILE A 16 -14.56 -10.38 -2.22
N GLY A 17 -14.72 -9.60 -1.14
CA GLY A 17 -13.70 -9.45 -0.10
C GLY A 17 -13.35 -10.77 0.58
N ILE A 18 -14.35 -11.58 0.94
CA ILE A 18 -14.18 -12.92 1.52
C ILE A 18 -13.43 -13.84 0.54
N ILE A 19 -13.79 -13.83 -0.74
CA ILE A 19 -13.11 -14.64 -1.75
C ILE A 19 -11.63 -14.23 -1.85
N LYS A 20 -11.33 -12.94 -1.91
CA LYS A 20 -9.95 -12.44 -1.92
C LYS A 20 -9.14 -12.90 -0.71
N LYS A 21 -9.72 -12.81 0.49
CA LYS A 21 -9.06 -13.18 1.74
C LYS A 21 -8.90 -14.69 1.84
N VAL A 22 -10.01 -15.45 1.82
CA VAL A 22 -10.02 -16.88 2.17
C VAL A 22 -9.49 -17.74 1.03
N PHE A 23 -9.89 -17.46 -0.21
CA PHE A 23 -9.53 -18.32 -1.35
C PHE A 23 -8.24 -17.91 -2.06
N ILE A 24 -7.81 -16.66 -1.94
CA ILE A 24 -6.59 -16.21 -2.62
C ILE A 24 -5.47 -15.97 -1.60
N ALA A 25 -5.65 -15.03 -0.67
CA ALA A 25 -4.57 -14.62 0.23
C ALA A 25 -4.13 -15.76 1.17
N ASP A 26 -5.07 -16.45 1.82
CA ASP A 26 -4.75 -17.52 2.77
C ASP A 26 -4.12 -18.75 2.08
N ASN A 27 -4.46 -19.03 0.83
CA ASN A 27 -3.77 -20.09 0.07
C ASN A 27 -2.37 -19.67 -0.36
N LEU A 28 -2.17 -18.40 -0.72
CA LEU A 28 -0.84 -17.89 -1.06
C LEU A 28 0.09 -17.81 0.17
N SER A 29 -0.49 -17.60 1.37
CA SER A 29 0.30 -17.54 2.60
C SER A 29 1.03 -18.85 2.89
N ILE A 30 0.45 -20.00 2.56
CA ILE A 30 1.07 -21.30 2.77
C ILE A 30 2.45 -21.38 2.09
N PHE A 31 2.54 -20.90 0.84
CA PHE A 31 3.79 -20.90 0.08
C PHE A 31 4.75 -19.79 0.53
N SER A 32 4.24 -18.61 0.86
CA SER A 32 5.11 -17.51 1.32
C SER A 32 5.69 -17.79 2.69
N ASP A 33 4.90 -18.34 3.62
CA ASP A 33 5.33 -18.64 4.98
C ASP A 33 6.39 -19.75 4.98
N GLU A 34 6.27 -20.76 4.11
CA GLU A 34 7.28 -21.80 3.95
C GLU A 34 8.64 -21.19 3.59
N ILE A 35 8.68 -20.24 2.65
CA ILE A 35 9.91 -19.59 2.19
C ILE A 35 10.50 -18.64 3.25
N PHE A 36 9.67 -17.86 3.93
CA PHE A 36 10.15 -16.79 4.82
C PHE A 36 10.27 -17.18 6.30
N LEU A 37 9.55 -18.21 6.76
CA LEU A 37 9.54 -18.62 8.17
C LEU A 37 10.30 -19.91 8.44
N ILE A 38 10.52 -20.77 7.44
CA ILE A 38 11.21 -22.04 7.59
C ILE A 38 12.66 -21.89 7.09
N ASN A 39 13.63 -22.20 7.97
CA ASN A 39 15.05 -22.22 7.63
C ASN A 39 15.39 -23.43 6.72
N SER A 40 14.98 -23.39 5.47
CA SER A 40 15.28 -24.40 4.46
C SER A 40 16.15 -23.80 3.35
N ASN A 41 16.98 -24.66 2.75
CA ASN A 41 17.81 -24.29 1.61
C ASN A 41 16.95 -24.27 0.34
N PHE A 42 16.32 -23.14 0.05
CA PHE A 42 15.56 -22.93 -1.18
C PHE A 42 16.46 -22.56 -2.35
N ASN A 43 16.14 -23.06 -3.53
CA ASN A 43 16.78 -22.62 -4.75
C ASN A 43 16.24 -21.26 -5.20
N LEU A 44 16.89 -20.66 -6.21
CA LEU A 44 16.53 -19.33 -6.71
C LEU A 44 15.07 -19.25 -7.21
N LEU A 45 14.59 -20.30 -7.87
CA LEU A 45 13.24 -20.34 -8.42
C LEU A 45 12.19 -20.37 -7.31
N GLU A 46 12.39 -21.23 -6.30
CA GLU A 46 11.50 -21.33 -5.13
C GLU A 46 11.44 -20.02 -4.37
N THR A 47 12.58 -19.34 -4.16
CA THR A 47 12.64 -18.02 -3.52
C THR A 47 11.86 -16.96 -4.30
N TRP A 48 11.96 -16.93 -5.63
CA TRP A 48 11.16 -16.02 -6.45
C TRP A 48 9.68 -16.35 -6.39
N LEU A 49 9.29 -17.61 -6.46
CA LEU A 49 7.89 -18.03 -6.34
C LEU A 49 7.30 -17.61 -4.99
N GLY A 50 8.02 -17.85 -3.88
CA GLY A 50 7.59 -17.40 -2.56
C GLY A 50 7.45 -15.87 -2.46
N THR A 51 8.38 -15.13 -3.07
CA THR A 51 8.32 -13.65 -3.12
C THR A 51 7.09 -13.15 -3.90
N PHE A 52 6.75 -13.79 -5.02
CA PHE A 52 5.51 -13.47 -5.76
C PHE A 52 4.27 -13.85 -4.96
N CYS A 53 4.25 -15.02 -4.31
CA CYS A 53 3.15 -15.42 -3.44
C CYS A 53 2.94 -14.40 -2.32
N PHE A 54 3.99 -13.96 -1.64
CA PHE A 54 3.92 -12.93 -0.61
C PHE A 54 3.41 -11.59 -1.15
N THR A 55 3.88 -11.19 -2.33
CA THR A 55 3.45 -9.94 -2.97
C THR A 55 1.94 -9.92 -3.25
N PHE A 56 1.41 -11.01 -3.80
CA PHE A 56 -0.03 -11.12 -4.06
C PHE A 56 -0.83 -11.37 -2.77
N GLN A 57 -0.29 -12.13 -1.83
CA GLN A 57 -0.90 -12.35 -0.52
C GLN A 57 -1.19 -11.03 0.19
N ILE A 58 -0.19 -10.15 0.35
CA ILE A 58 -0.38 -8.83 0.99
C ILE A 58 -1.48 -8.03 0.30
N TYR A 59 -1.50 -8.02 -1.03
CA TYR A 59 -2.50 -7.28 -1.77
C TYR A 59 -3.90 -7.85 -1.59
N PHE A 60 -4.09 -9.15 -1.77
CA PHE A 60 -5.40 -9.76 -1.68
C PHE A 60 -5.92 -9.81 -0.24
N ASP A 61 -5.04 -9.99 0.74
CA ASP A 61 -5.39 -9.93 2.15
C ASP A 61 -5.92 -8.55 2.52
N PHE A 62 -5.17 -7.50 2.23
CA PHE A 62 -5.56 -6.16 2.61
C PHE A 62 -6.69 -5.60 1.73
N SER A 63 -6.66 -5.80 0.42
CA SER A 63 -7.78 -5.38 -0.43
C SER A 63 -9.06 -6.15 -0.13
N GLY A 64 -8.97 -7.43 0.24
CA GLY A 64 -10.10 -8.22 0.69
C GLY A 64 -10.72 -7.68 1.97
N TYR A 65 -9.90 -7.33 2.95
CA TYR A 65 -10.36 -6.66 4.18
C TYR A 65 -11.08 -5.33 3.87
N ILE A 66 -10.52 -4.51 2.99
CA ILE A 66 -11.15 -3.23 2.60
C ILE A 66 -12.47 -3.46 1.87
N ASP A 67 -12.56 -4.46 0.99
CA ASP A 67 -13.81 -4.80 0.31
C ASP A 67 -14.86 -5.28 1.31
N MET A 68 -14.49 -6.13 2.29
CA MET A 68 -15.40 -6.55 3.34
C MET A 68 -15.92 -5.36 4.15
N ALA A 69 -15.04 -4.47 4.59
CA ALA A 69 -15.41 -3.27 5.33
C ALA A 69 -16.32 -2.35 4.49
N THR A 70 -15.99 -2.17 3.20
CA THR A 70 -16.80 -1.36 2.26
C THR A 70 -18.17 -1.98 2.02
N GLY A 71 -18.25 -3.31 1.88
CA GLY A 71 -19.51 -4.04 1.73
C GLY A 71 -20.42 -3.84 2.94
N ILE A 72 -19.88 -4.01 4.14
CA ILE A 72 -20.63 -3.79 5.40
C ILE A 72 -21.08 -2.32 5.49
N ALA A 73 -20.18 -1.37 5.28
CA ALA A 73 -20.53 0.06 5.34
C ALA A 73 -21.64 0.44 4.34
N MET A 74 -21.59 -0.14 3.13
CA MET A 74 -22.61 0.07 2.10
C MET A 74 -23.99 -0.41 2.55
N MET A 75 -24.08 -1.52 3.29
CA MET A 75 -25.37 -2.00 3.84
C MET A 75 -25.99 -0.99 4.82
N PHE A 76 -25.15 -0.18 5.48
CA PHE A 76 -25.56 0.94 6.35
C PHE A 76 -25.69 2.26 5.61
N ASN A 77 -25.67 2.28 4.26
CA ASN A 77 -25.68 3.47 3.41
C ASN A 77 -24.47 4.38 3.59
N ILE A 78 -23.35 3.86 4.07
CA ILE A 78 -22.10 4.59 4.23
C ILE A 78 -21.18 4.25 3.05
N LYS A 79 -20.73 5.26 2.33
CA LYS A 79 -19.74 5.10 1.25
C LYS A 79 -18.35 5.35 1.80
N LEU A 80 -17.52 4.30 1.82
CA LEU A 80 -16.11 4.43 2.14
C LEU A 80 -15.30 4.89 0.92
N PRO A 81 -14.21 5.64 1.12
CA PRO A 81 -13.30 6.02 0.05
C PRO A 81 -12.55 4.82 -0.52
N LEU A 82 -12.17 4.93 -1.80
CA LEU A 82 -11.34 3.92 -2.46
C LEU A 82 -9.95 3.84 -1.83
N ASN A 83 -9.48 2.62 -1.52
CA ASN A 83 -8.15 2.38 -0.96
C ASN A 83 -7.16 1.76 -1.95
N PHE A 84 -7.64 1.00 -2.92
CA PHE A 84 -6.81 0.34 -3.92
C PHE A 84 -7.34 0.61 -5.32
N ASN A 85 -6.41 0.98 -6.24
CA ASN A 85 -6.73 1.18 -7.65
C ASN A 85 -5.72 0.42 -8.52
N SER A 86 -5.79 -0.92 -8.52
CA SER A 86 -4.90 -1.79 -9.31
C SER A 86 -3.41 -1.40 -9.14
N PRO A 87 -2.83 -1.43 -7.94
CA PRO A 87 -1.49 -0.90 -7.66
C PRO A 87 -0.38 -1.58 -8.46
N TYR A 88 -0.51 -2.85 -8.79
CA TYR A 88 0.49 -3.58 -9.57
C TYR A 88 0.45 -3.29 -11.09
N LYS A 89 -0.48 -2.44 -11.54
CA LYS A 89 -0.45 -1.85 -12.88
C LYS A 89 0.32 -0.53 -12.92
N ALA A 90 0.90 -0.10 -11.81
CA ALA A 90 1.66 1.13 -11.73
C ALA A 90 2.90 1.07 -12.62
N THR A 91 3.18 2.17 -13.32
CA THR A 91 4.35 2.32 -14.20
C THR A 91 5.57 2.92 -13.50
N GLY A 92 5.44 3.24 -12.21
CA GLY A 92 6.52 3.76 -11.39
C GLY A 92 6.12 3.87 -9.92
N ILE A 93 7.11 4.09 -9.04
CA ILE A 93 6.89 4.10 -7.60
C ILE A 93 5.94 5.21 -7.13
N ILE A 94 5.91 6.36 -7.81
CA ILE A 94 4.96 7.44 -7.50
C ILE A 94 3.54 6.99 -7.83
N ASP A 95 3.32 6.42 -9.02
CA ASP A 95 2.02 5.89 -9.44
C ASP A 95 1.57 4.74 -8.55
N PHE A 96 2.50 3.87 -8.09
CA PHE A 96 2.21 2.81 -7.14
C PHE A 96 1.60 3.37 -5.84
N TRP A 97 2.23 4.36 -5.21
CA TRP A 97 1.72 4.95 -3.97
C TRP A 97 0.45 5.78 -4.14
N GLN A 98 0.13 6.22 -5.35
CA GLN A 98 -1.17 6.82 -5.67
C GLN A 98 -2.31 5.79 -5.80
N ARG A 99 -1.96 4.50 -5.89
CA ARG A 99 -2.89 3.37 -6.08
C ARG A 99 -2.96 2.42 -4.89
N TRP A 100 -1.93 2.40 -4.05
CA TRP A 100 -1.82 1.57 -2.85
C TRP A 100 -2.20 2.37 -1.62
N HIS A 101 -3.15 1.83 -0.81
CA HIS A 101 -3.58 2.42 0.47
C HIS A 101 -3.82 3.94 0.39
N ILE A 102 -4.68 4.33 -0.55
CA ILE A 102 -4.90 5.73 -0.95
C ILE A 102 -5.29 6.61 0.24
N THR A 103 -6.11 6.10 1.16
CA THR A 103 -6.54 6.88 2.34
C THR A 103 -5.38 7.15 3.29
N LEU A 104 -4.47 6.20 3.52
CA LEU A 104 -3.27 6.43 4.32
C LEU A 104 -2.34 7.45 3.64
N THR A 105 -2.11 7.30 2.33
CA THR A 105 -1.28 8.23 1.56
C THR A 105 -1.85 9.65 1.62
N SER A 106 -3.17 9.79 1.50
CA SER A 106 -3.86 11.09 1.62
C SER A 106 -3.74 11.66 3.04
N PHE A 107 -3.89 10.82 4.07
CA PHE A 107 -3.72 11.22 5.46
C PHE A 107 -2.29 11.72 5.74
N LEU A 108 -1.29 10.93 5.38
CA LEU A 108 0.12 11.29 5.56
C LEU A 108 0.48 12.57 4.81
N THR A 109 -0.07 12.75 3.60
CA THR A 109 0.13 13.96 2.80
C THR A 109 -0.48 15.18 3.47
N SER A 110 -1.72 15.07 3.93
CA SER A 110 -2.46 16.21 4.48
C SER A 110 -1.98 16.62 5.87
N TYR A 111 -1.68 15.63 6.72
CA TYR A 111 -1.43 15.87 8.15
C TYR A 111 0.05 15.86 8.53
N ILE A 112 0.94 15.31 7.70
CA ILE A 112 2.36 15.24 8.00
C ILE A 112 3.18 15.96 6.91
N TYR A 113 3.07 15.54 5.66
CA TYR A 113 3.89 16.08 4.58
C TYR A 113 3.65 17.57 4.34
N THR A 114 2.39 17.96 4.13
CA THR A 114 2.03 19.36 3.86
C THR A 114 2.38 20.31 5.01
N PRO A 115 2.06 20.02 6.29
CA PRO A 115 2.50 20.82 7.42
C PRO A 115 4.02 20.90 7.52
N LEU A 116 4.74 19.79 7.31
CA LEU A 116 6.20 19.75 7.32
C LEU A 116 6.80 20.65 6.23
N LEU A 117 6.25 20.63 5.01
CA LEU A 117 6.68 21.54 3.95
C LEU A 117 6.46 23.01 4.31
N ARG A 118 5.34 23.33 4.95
CA ARG A 118 5.00 24.69 5.38
C ARG A 118 5.88 25.21 6.50
N SER A 119 6.48 24.32 7.32
CA SER A 119 7.41 24.70 8.38
C SER A 119 8.78 25.16 7.86
N PHE A 120 9.13 24.83 6.61
CA PHE A 120 10.36 25.30 6.01
C PHE A 120 10.24 26.76 5.54
N LYS A 121 11.11 27.64 6.07
CA LYS A 121 11.11 29.07 5.71
C LYS A 121 11.29 29.32 4.20
N ASP A 122 12.20 28.52 3.57
CA ASP A 122 12.48 28.59 2.12
C ASP A 122 12.37 27.20 1.55
N LEU A 123 11.20 26.89 0.99
CA LEU A 123 10.95 25.57 0.41
C LEU A 123 11.72 25.44 -0.92
N ASN A 124 12.53 24.40 -0.99
CA ASN A 124 13.23 24.00 -2.20
C ASN A 124 13.10 22.50 -2.44
N PHE A 125 13.57 22.04 -3.61
CA PHE A 125 13.48 20.64 -4.00
C PHE A 125 14.12 19.70 -2.97
N PHE A 126 15.29 20.06 -2.43
CA PHE A 126 16.00 19.21 -1.46
C PHE A 126 15.21 19.05 -0.17
N LYS A 127 14.63 20.14 0.36
CA LYS A 127 13.78 20.10 1.55
C LYS A 127 12.50 19.26 1.33
N ALA A 128 11.92 19.33 0.12
CA ALA A 128 10.80 18.46 -0.24
C ALA A 128 11.20 16.97 -0.26
N MET A 129 12.40 16.64 -0.73
CA MET A 129 12.90 15.26 -0.71
C MET A 129 13.15 14.76 0.72
N ILE A 130 13.70 15.60 1.60
CA ILE A 130 13.85 15.29 3.03
C ILE A 130 12.47 15.03 3.66
N ALA A 131 11.50 15.89 3.42
CA ALA A 131 10.15 15.69 3.92
C ALA A 131 9.53 14.36 3.44
N THR A 132 9.78 13.97 2.18
CA THR A 132 9.33 12.68 1.66
C THR A 132 9.92 11.52 2.46
N VAL A 133 11.23 11.52 2.71
CA VAL A 133 11.88 10.46 3.50
C VAL A 133 11.33 10.43 4.93
N ILE A 134 11.18 11.58 5.59
CA ILE A 134 10.63 11.66 6.95
C ILE A 134 9.24 11.06 7.02
N VAL A 135 8.36 11.39 6.08
CA VAL A 135 6.99 10.86 6.05
C VAL A 135 6.97 9.35 5.90
N PHE A 136 7.84 8.79 5.05
CA PHE A 136 7.93 7.34 4.88
C PHE A 136 8.56 6.64 6.07
N LEU A 137 9.52 7.26 6.78
CA LEU A 137 10.02 6.75 8.05
C LEU A 137 8.92 6.70 9.11
N ILE A 138 8.10 7.74 9.20
CA ILE A 138 6.93 7.79 10.11
C ILE A 138 5.93 6.70 9.71
N ALA A 139 5.65 6.53 8.42
CA ALA A 139 4.79 5.46 7.93
C ALA A 139 5.33 4.06 8.28
N GLY A 140 6.65 3.86 8.17
CA GLY A 140 7.30 2.63 8.61
C GLY A 140 7.12 2.37 10.10
N LEU A 141 7.40 3.35 10.96
CA LEU A 141 7.21 3.25 12.41
C LEU A 141 5.73 3.00 12.78
N TRP A 142 4.80 3.54 12.02
CA TRP A 142 3.37 3.29 12.22
C TRP A 142 3.00 1.82 12.01
N HIS A 143 3.70 1.10 11.13
CA HIS A 143 3.48 -0.35 10.91
C HIS A 143 3.87 -1.21 12.11
N GLY A 144 4.80 -0.77 12.95
CA GLY A 144 5.16 -1.49 14.18
C GLY A 144 6.53 -1.11 14.74
N PRO A 145 6.82 -1.50 16.00
CA PRO A 145 8.02 -1.15 16.74
C PRO A 145 9.22 -2.08 16.37
N SER A 146 9.55 -2.17 15.10
CA SER A 146 10.68 -2.96 14.61
C SER A 146 11.54 -2.15 13.67
N TRP A 147 12.86 -2.34 13.75
CA TRP A 147 13.82 -1.76 12.80
C TRP A 147 13.55 -2.16 11.34
N LEU A 148 12.96 -3.33 11.11
CA LEU A 148 12.57 -3.77 9.77
C LEU A 148 11.53 -2.84 9.13
N PHE A 149 10.59 -2.32 9.93
CA PHE A 149 9.61 -1.34 9.43
C PHE A 149 10.24 0.03 9.16
N VAL A 150 11.24 0.42 9.95
CA VAL A 150 12.00 1.66 9.68
C VAL A 150 12.77 1.52 8.36
N ILE A 151 13.43 0.38 8.14
CA ILE A 151 14.13 0.08 6.89
C ILE A 151 13.14 0.04 5.71
N PHE A 152 12.00 -0.59 5.88
CA PHE A 152 10.92 -0.61 4.87
C PHE A 152 10.50 0.82 4.48
N GLY A 153 10.21 1.68 5.47
CA GLY A 153 9.89 3.08 5.22
C GLY A 153 11.02 3.84 4.53
N ALA A 154 12.27 3.64 4.99
CA ALA A 154 13.45 4.25 4.37
C ALA A 154 13.59 3.85 2.89
N MET A 155 13.49 2.57 2.56
CA MET A 155 13.62 2.07 1.18
C MET A 155 12.58 2.72 0.25
N HIS A 156 11.33 2.80 0.68
CA HIS A 156 10.27 3.43 -0.11
C HIS A 156 10.47 4.95 -0.24
N GLY A 157 10.84 5.63 0.85
CA GLY A 157 11.15 7.06 0.85
C GLY A 157 12.31 7.39 -0.10
N PHE A 158 13.41 6.64 -0.02
CA PHE A 158 14.54 6.80 -0.93
C PHE A 158 14.19 6.46 -2.37
N GLY A 159 13.43 5.40 -2.62
CA GLY A 159 12.95 5.05 -3.96
C GLY A 159 12.16 6.19 -4.61
N LEU A 160 11.29 6.87 -3.85
CA LEU A 160 10.58 8.07 -4.31
C LEU A 160 11.52 9.22 -4.60
N VAL A 161 12.51 9.48 -3.73
CA VAL A 161 13.52 10.53 -3.95
C VAL A 161 14.29 10.27 -5.23
N VAL A 162 14.78 9.04 -5.46
CA VAL A 162 15.48 8.65 -6.69
C VAL A 162 14.59 8.90 -7.91
N ASN A 163 13.32 8.51 -7.85
CA ASN A 163 12.38 8.74 -8.95
C ASN A 163 12.14 10.23 -9.21
N HIS A 164 11.97 11.05 -8.16
CA HIS A 164 11.81 12.50 -8.29
C HIS A 164 13.06 13.18 -8.87
N VAL A 165 14.25 12.77 -8.41
CA VAL A 165 15.54 13.26 -8.94
C VAL A 165 15.68 12.88 -10.42
N TYR A 166 15.43 11.60 -10.76
CA TYR A 166 15.47 11.14 -12.15
C TYR A 166 14.53 11.96 -13.03
N ARG A 167 13.27 12.13 -12.64
CA ARG A 167 12.28 12.93 -13.40
C ARG A 167 12.67 14.39 -13.55
N ARG A 168 13.38 14.96 -12.59
CA ARG A 168 13.84 16.35 -12.65
C ARG A 168 14.99 16.54 -13.64
N PHE A 169 15.92 15.58 -13.70
CA PHE A 169 17.15 15.71 -14.50
C PHE A 169 17.09 14.95 -15.83
N SER A 170 16.18 13.99 -15.98
CA SER A 170 15.96 13.28 -17.24
C SER A 170 15.26 14.17 -18.25
N LYS A 171 15.85 14.25 -19.46
CA LYS A 171 15.21 14.87 -20.62
C LYS A 171 14.05 14.04 -21.18
N PHE A 172 13.98 12.76 -20.81
CA PHE A 172 12.89 11.86 -21.19
C PHE A 172 11.76 11.98 -20.16
N ARG A 173 10.71 12.71 -20.53
CA ARG A 173 9.43 12.62 -19.81
C ARG A 173 8.71 11.35 -20.30
N LEU A 174 8.69 10.33 -19.46
CA LEU A 174 7.78 9.19 -19.63
C LEU A 174 6.36 9.61 -19.24
#